data_b44171af319b5c1db12e41ce09f92e3a
#
_entry.id   b44171af319b5c1db12e41ce09f92e3a
#
_cell.length_a   1.000
_cell.length_b   1.000
_cell.length_c   1.000
_cell.angle_alpha   90.00
_cell.angle_beta   90.00
_cell.angle_gamma   90.00
#
_symmetry.space_group_name_H-M   'P 1'
#
loop_
_entity.id
_entity.type
_entity.pdbx_description
1 polymer ?
#
loop_
_entity_poly.entity_id
_entity_poly.type
_entity_poly.pdbx_seq_one_letter_code
_entity_poly.pdbx_strand_id
1 'polypeptide(L)'
;GLGDVYKRQPYNLAAEGETGIPVNVTSAMLTPGDRTFATYCKPTAITDELLERVYTMSKGAKLVQMQEGFLPVYRKLHEEGTILIFDMGWDDELSFEKYGDYLRLADYYTPNTKEALKITGRDTPEEALRVLAEYFEHPLVKLDKDGCLILEDGRPRLLRNIPEFTCKDSTGAGDAFLAGLMYGLYHGYPFADCVRFGNITGGKSVTGVGCLTEYVQESELLALREKYKDL
;
A
#
# COMPACT_ATOMS: atom_id res chain seq x y z
N GLY A 1 13.48 -8.23 -8.82
CA GLY A 1 13.78 -7.14 -9.64
C GLY A 1 15.25 -6.85 -9.88
N LEU A 2 15.60 -6.65 -11.14
CA LEU A 2 16.98 -6.31 -11.55
C LEU A 2 17.40 -4.89 -11.12
N GLY A 3 16.47 -4.04 -10.68
CA GLY A 3 16.74 -2.66 -10.28
C GLY A 3 17.26 -2.49 -8.86
N ASP A 4 17.35 -3.55 -8.07
CA ASP A 4 17.61 -3.46 -6.65
C ASP A 4 18.93 -4.09 -6.23
N VAL A 5 20.03 -3.60 -6.81
CA VAL A 5 21.37 -4.10 -6.49
C VAL A 5 21.75 -3.82 -5.02
N TYR A 6 21.23 -2.75 -4.44
CA TYR A 6 21.50 -2.37 -3.04
C TYR A 6 20.66 -3.14 -2.02
N LYS A 7 19.58 -3.76 -2.48
CA LYS A 7 18.60 -4.44 -1.65
C LYS A 7 18.51 -5.93 -1.95
N ARG A 8 19.51 -6.53 -2.59
CA ARG A 8 19.72 -7.96 -2.61
C ARG A 8 20.00 -8.44 -1.19
N GLN A 9 18.98 -8.28 -0.37
CA GLN A 9 19.01 -8.82 0.96
C GLN A 9 18.73 -10.30 0.85
N PRO A 10 19.31 -11.16 1.71
CA PRO A 10 19.13 -12.61 1.67
C PRO A 10 17.75 -13.04 2.15
N TYR A 11 16.71 -12.40 1.61
CA TYR A 11 15.31 -12.59 2.01
C TYR A 11 14.57 -13.57 1.11
N ASN A 12 15.28 -14.25 0.24
CA ASN A 12 14.66 -15.35 -0.50
C ASN A 12 14.36 -16.48 0.48
N LEU A 13 13.08 -16.64 0.80
CA LEU A 13 12.58 -17.70 1.67
C LEU A 13 12.32 -19.02 0.92
N ALA A 14 12.58 -19.08 -0.40
CA ALA A 14 12.53 -20.32 -1.15
C ALA A 14 13.59 -21.29 -0.60
N ALA A 15 13.18 -22.50 -0.30
CA ALA A 15 14.10 -23.54 0.14
C ALA A 15 15.10 -23.89 -0.97
N GLU A 16 16.37 -24.12 -0.61
CA GLU A 16 17.34 -24.65 -1.56
C GLU A 16 16.85 -26.00 -2.12
N GLY A 17 16.88 -26.15 -3.45
CA GLY A 17 16.44 -27.37 -4.13
C GLY A 17 14.94 -27.42 -4.46
N GLU A 18 14.13 -26.42 -4.14
CA GLU A 18 12.76 -26.34 -4.65
C GLU A 18 12.75 -26.20 -6.18
N THR A 19 12.06 -27.13 -6.84
CA THR A 19 11.81 -27.05 -8.28
C THR A 19 10.52 -26.30 -8.54
N GLY A 20 10.53 -25.39 -9.51
CA GLY A 20 9.36 -24.60 -9.91
C GLY A 20 9.63 -23.11 -9.95
N ILE A 21 8.57 -22.32 -10.11
CA ILE A 21 8.63 -20.86 -10.11
C ILE A 21 8.63 -20.39 -8.65
N PRO A 22 9.71 -19.78 -8.15
CA PRO A 22 9.84 -19.42 -6.72
C PRO A 22 9.12 -18.13 -6.35
N VAL A 23 8.45 -17.48 -7.32
CA VAL A 23 7.75 -16.20 -7.16
C VAL A 23 6.36 -16.30 -7.77
N ASN A 24 5.44 -15.47 -7.30
CA ASN A 24 4.15 -15.33 -7.93
C ASN A 24 4.31 -14.71 -9.32
N VAL A 25 3.57 -15.25 -10.28
CA VAL A 25 3.56 -14.76 -11.67
C VAL A 25 2.14 -14.35 -12.02
N THR A 26 1.97 -13.09 -12.36
CA THR A 26 0.68 -12.54 -12.76
C THR A 26 0.68 -12.17 -14.23
N SER A 27 -0.31 -12.67 -14.96
CA SER A 27 -0.61 -12.23 -16.33
C SER A 27 -1.76 -11.24 -16.30
N ALA A 28 -1.55 -10.05 -16.86
CA ALA A 28 -2.59 -9.05 -17.04
C ALA A 28 -3.23 -9.23 -18.44
N MET A 29 -4.55 -9.38 -18.48
CA MET A 29 -5.33 -9.40 -19.70
C MET A 29 -6.09 -8.08 -19.83
N LEU A 30 -5.82 -7.33 -20.89
CA LEU A 30 -6.40 -6.02 -21.14
C LEU A 30 -7.60 -6.13 -22.07
N THR A 31 -8.69 -5.47 -21.74
CA THR A 31 -9.85 -5.24 -22.59
C THR A 31 -10.06 -3.73 -22.80
N PRO A 32 -10.84 -3.28 -23.79
CA PRO A 32 -11.05 -1.84 -24.02
C PRO A 32 -11.63 -1.05 -22.83
N GLY A 33 -12.20 -1.71 -21.83
CA GLY A 33 -12.84 -1.04 -20.69
C GLY A 33 -12.34 -1.48 -19.32
N ASP A 34 -11.57 -2.58 -19.26
CA ASP A 34 -11.12 -3.14 -17.96
C ASP A 34 -9.88 -4.03 -18.15
N ARG A 35 -9.33 -4.48 -17.03
CA ARG A 35 -8.23 -5.45 -17.00
C ARG A 35 -8.56 -6.57 -16.01
N THR A 36 -8.14 -7.77 -16.35
CA THR A 36 -8.24 -8.95 -15.50
C THR A 36 -6.85 -9.54 -15.27
N PHE A 37 -6.64 -10.07 -14.08
CA PHE A 37 -5.37 -10.69 -13.70
C PHE A 37 -5.57 -12.20 -13.48
N ALA A 38 -4.65 -12.99 -14.01
CA ALA A 38 -4.50 -14.40 -13.67
C ALA A 38 -3.14 -14.58 -12.98
N THR A 39 -3.19 -14.96 -11.70
CA THR A 39 -1.97 -15.10 -10.89
C THR A 39 -1.71 -16.56 -10.57
N TYR A 40 -0.52 -17.03 -10.92
CA TYR A 40 0.03 -18.26 -10.35
C TYR A 40 0.67 -17.92 -9.00
N CYS A 41 0.17 -18.56 -7.96
CA CYS A 41 0.69 -18.44 -6.62
C CYS A 41 0.93 -19.83 -6.05
N LYS A 42 2.15 -20.13 -5.61
CA LYS A 42 2.45 -21.36 -4.88
C LYS A 42 2.03 -21.15 -3.42
N PRO A 43 1.09 -21.93 -2.89
CA PRO A 43 0.74 -21.82 -1.48
C PRO A 43 1.96 -22.06 -0.59
N THR A 44 2.21 -21.14 0.32
CA THR A 44 3.30 -21.27 1.31
C THR A 44 2.68 -21.56 2.66
N ALA A 45 3.07 -22.66 3.29
CA ALA A 45 2.63 -22.95 4.65
C ALA A 45 3.25 -21.95 5.62
N ILE A 46 2.41 -21.33 6.44
CA ILE A 46 2.86 -20.45 7.51
C ILE A 46 3.24 -21.33 8.71
N THR A 47 4.55 -21.56 8.85
CA THR A 47 5.12 -22.36 9.94
C THR A 47 5.71 -21.43 11.01
N ASP A 48 5.90 -21.95 12.23
CA ASP A 48 6.55 -21.21 13.31
C ASP A 48 7.96 -20.76 12.93
N GLU A 49 8.69 -21.59 12.18
CA GLU A 49 10.01 -21.22 11.65
C GLU A 49 9.94 -20.04 10.70
N LEU A 50 8.95 -20.02 9.79
CA LEU A 50 8.73 -18.90 8.87
C LEU A 50 8.36 -17.64 9.64
N LEU A 51 7.48 -17.74 10.64
CA LEU A 51 7.10 -16.59 11.49
C LEU A 51 8.31 -16.01 12.21
N GLU A 52 9.17 -16.86 12.80
CA GLU A 52 10.38 -16.38 13.49
C GLU A 52 11.39 -15.74 12.52
N ARG A 53 11.55 -16.28 11.32
CA ARG A 53 12.40 -15.66 10.28
C ARG A 53 11.86 -14.30 9.87
N VAL A 54 10.56 -14.18 9.60
CA VAL A 54 9.94 -12.90 9.21
C VAL A 54 10.06 -11.87 10.35
N TYR A 55 9.85 -12.30 11.60
CA TYR A 55 10.06 -11.43 12.75
C TYR A 55 11.53 -10.95 12.84
N THR A 56 12.49 -11.86 12.73
CA THR A 56 13.92 -11.52 12.80
C THR A 56 14.32 -10.52 11.69
N MET A 57 13.76 -10.67 10.50
CA MET A 57 14.01 -9.78 9.37
C MET A 57 13.37 -8.40 9.55
N SER A 58 12.23 -8.33 10.23
CA SER A 58 11.44 -7.10 10.38
C SER A 58 11.74 -6.36 11.68
N LYS A 59 12.38 -7.01 12.63
CA LYS A 59 12.72 -6.44 13.93
C LYS A 59 13.55 -5.16 13.79
N GLY A 60 13.12 -4.09 14.48
CA GLY A 60 13.77 -2.79 14.42
C GLY A 60 13.40 -1.94 13.20
N ALA A 61 12.54 -2.43 12.31
CA ALA A 61 11.95 -1.60 11.26
C ALA A 61 11.05 -0.54 11.87
N LYS A 62 11.11 0.71 11.37
CA LYS A 62 10.21 1.78 11.82
C LYS A 62 8.78 1.59 11.29
N LEU A 63 8.67 1.07 10.05
CA LEU A 63 7.40 0.83 9.37
C LEU A 63 7.43 -0.54 8.71
N VAL A 64 6.29 -1.24 8.76
CA VAL A 64 6.11 -2.53 8.08
C VAL A 64 4.75 -2.56 7.39
N GLN A 65 4.73 -2.92 6.10
CA GLN A 65 3.51 -3.27 5.40
C GLN A 65 3.09 -4.67 5.80
N MET A 66 1.83 -4.80 6.20
CA MET A 66 1.26 -6.07 6.64
C MET A 66 0.82 -6.94 5.45
N GLN A 67 1.02 -8.25 5.60
CA GLN A 67 0.55 -9.27 4.68
C GLN A 67 -0.27 -10.32 5.44
N GLU A 68 -1.19 -11.00 4.77
CA GLU A 68 -1.97 -12.08 5.37
C GLU A 68 -1.07 -13.23 5.85
N GLY A 69 -1.45 -13.86 6.98
CA GLY A 69 -0.75 -15.01 7.56
C GLY A 69 0.28 -14.66 8.65
N PHE A 70 0.73 -13.39 8.75
CA PHE A 70 1.81 -13.01 9.66
C PHE A 70 1.35 -12.21 10.89
N LEU A 71 0.07 -12.27 11.25
CA LEU A 71 -0.49 -11.53 12.38
C LEU A 71 0.29 -11.71 13.71
N PRO A 72 0.78 -12.92 14.07
CA PRO A 72 1.59 -13.09 15.29
C PRO A 72 2.89 -12.27 15.28
N VAL A 73 3.50 -12.10 14.11
CA VAL A 73 4.70 -11.28 13.94
C VAL A 73 4.37 -9.81 14.13
N TYR A 74 3.30 -9.34 13.52
CA TYR A 74 2.90 -7.94 13.61
C TYR A 74 2.51 -7.50 15.02
N ARG A 75 1.89 -8.39 15.81
CA ARG A 75 1.63 -8.11 17.25
C ARG A 75 2.92 -7.80 18.01
N LYS A 76 3.97 -8.62 17.82
CA LYS A 76 5.27 -8.39 18.44
C LYS A 76 5.92 -7.09 17.96
N LEU A 77 5.90 -6.83 16.66
CA LEU A 77 6.48 -5.62 16.08
C LEU A 77 5.76 -4.35 16.56
N HIS A 78 4.44 -4.39 16.67
CA HIS A 78 3.63 -3.28 17.17
C HIS A 78 3.93 -3.00 18.66
N GLU A 79 4.06 -4.03 19.49
CA GLU A 79 4.49 -3.91 20.88
C GLU A 79 5.90 -3.29 21.02
N GLU A 80 6.76 -3.48 20.02
CA GLU A 80 8.11 -2.88 19.93
C GLU A 80 8.11 -1.46 19.33
N GLY A 81 6.94 -0.92 18.95
CA GLY A 81 6.78 0.44 18.43
C GLY A 81 6.94 0.56 16.91
N THR A 82 6.89 -0.55 16.17
CA THR A 82 6.84 -0.52 14.71
C THR A 82 5.48 -0.03 14.23
N ILE A 83 5.46 0.94 13.33
CA ILE A 83 4.24 1.42 12.66
C ILE A 83 3.82 0.37 11.62
N LEU A 84 2.58 -0.07 11.70
CA LEU A 84 2.01 -1.08 10.83
C LEU A 84 1.04 -0.47 9.81
N ILE A 85 1.24 -0.80 8.54
CA ILE A 85 0.39 -0.31 7.45
C ILE A 85 -0.27 -1.51 6.78
N PHE A 86 -1.59 -1.52 6.75
CA PHE A 86 -2.38 -2.53 6.06
C PHE A 86 -2.71 -2.06 4.64
N ASP A 87 -2.27 -2.79 3.63
CA ASP A 87 -2.61 -2.63 2.22
C ASP A 87 -2.51 -4.00 1.55
N MET A 88 -3.64 -4.67 1.37
CA MET A 88 -3.69 -6.03 0.82
C MET A 88 -4.11 -6.08 -0.64
N GLY A 89 -4.63 -4.97 -1.17
CA GLY A 89 -5.26 -4.95 -2.47
C GLY A 89 -6.65 -5.60 -2.48
N TRP A 90 -7.14 -5.95 -3.67
CA TRP A 90 -8.47 -6.51 -3.85
C TRP A 90 -8.55 -7.98 -3.40
N ASP A 91 -9.56 -8.28 -2.60
CA ASP A 91 -9.98 -9.62 -2.23
C ASP A 91 -11.51 -9.74 -2.35
N ASP A 92 -11.99 -10.81 -3.01
CA ASP A 92 -13.41 -11.07 -3.15
C ASP A 92 -14.10 -11.34 -1.80
N GLU A 93 -13.37 -11.72 -0.77
CA GLU A 93 -13.85 -11.94 0.61
C GLU A 93 -13.51 -10.79 1.56
N LEU A 94 -13.07 -9.63 1.03
CA LEU A 94 -12.70 -8.47 1.84
C LEU A 94 -13.85 -8.05 2.75
N SER A 95 -13.66 -8.20 4.06
CA SER A 95 -14.64 -7.89 5.10
C SER A 95 -13.99 -7.64 6.45
N PHE A 96 -14.69 -6.97 7.36
CA PHE A 96 -14.27 -6.86 8.76
C PHE A 96 -14.23 -8.22 9.49
N GLU A 97 -15.02 -9.19 9.05
CA GLU A 97 -14.99 -10.56 9.62
C GLU A 97 -13.63 -11.22 9.34
N LYS A 98 -13.15 -11.14 8.11
CA LYS A 98 -11.89 -11.77 7.69
C LYS A 98 -10.67 -10.99 8.17
N TYR A 99 -10.68 -9.66 8.01
CA TYR A 99 -9.50 -8.82 8.22
C TYR A 99 -9.53 -7.95 9.47
N GLY A 100 -10.55 -8.08 10.31
CA GLY A 100 -10.73 -7.23 11.48
C GLY A 100 -9.56 -7.22 12.47
N ASP A 101 -8.87 -8.35 12.63
CA ASP A 101 -7.68 -8.43 13.50
C ASP A 101 -6.49 -7.65 12.93
N TYR A 102 -6.33 -7.63 11.61
CA TYR A 102 -5.31 -6.82 10.94
C TYR A 102 -5.65 -5.33 11.04
N LEU A 103 -6.90 -4.97 10.78
CA LEU A 103 -7.36 -3.58 10.83
C LEU A 103 -7.26 -2.97 12.23
N ARG A 104 -7.56 -3.75 13.28
CA ARG A 104 -7.43 -3.27 14.67
C ARG A 104 -5.97 -3.13 15.11
N LEU A 105 -5.07 -3.86 14.47
CA LEU A 105 -3.65 -3.83 14.81
C LEU A 105 -2.88 -2.79 13.98
N ALA A 106 -3.36 -2.46 12.78
CA ALA A 106 -2.71 -1.52 11.89
C ALA A 106 -2.87 -0.07 12.37
N ASP A 107 -1.81 0.73 12.27
CA ASP A 107 -1.84 2.18 12.48
C ASP A 107 -2.45 2.92 11.28
N TYR A 108 -2.26 2.37 10.07
CA TYR A 108 -2.78 2.92 8.83
C TYR A 108 -3.39 1.83 7.95
N TYR A 109 -4.47 2.19 7.24
CA TYR A 109 -5.08 1.39 6.18
C TYR A 109 -5.22 2.25 4.93
N THR A 110 -4.83 1.71 3.76
CA THR A 110 -4.73 2.48 2.51
C THR A 110 -5.62 1.94 1.39
N PRO A 111 -6.94 1.80 1.62
CA PRO A 111 -7.84 1.23 0.63
C PRO A 111 -8.06 2.15 -0.57
N ASN A 112 -8.29 1.57 -1.75
CA ASN A 112 -8.93 2.28 -2.85
C ASN A 112 -10.45 2.36 -2.65
N THR A 113 -11.16 3.08 -3.53
CA THR A 113 -12.62 3.24 -3.44
C THR A 113 -13.34 1.91 -3.36
N LYS A 114 -13.03 0.95 -4.23
CA LYS A 114 -13.71 -0.35 -4.26
C LYS A 114 -13.52 -1.13 -2.96
N GLU A 115 -12.29 -1.15 -2.46
CA GLU A 115 -11.93 -1.79 -1.19
C GLU A 115 -12.62 -1.11 0.00
N ALA A 116 -12.59 0.22 0.06
CA ALA A 116 -13.23 0.98 1.12
C ALA A 116 -14.74 0.76 1.18
N LEU A 117 -15.43 0.83 0.04
CA LEU A 117 -16.87 0.58 -0.03
C LEU A 117 -17.22 -0.85 0.37
N LYS A 118 -16.43 -1.82 -0.11
CA LYS A 118 -16.66 -3.23 0.18
C LYS A 118 -16.51 -3.56 1.66
N ILE A 119 -15.40 -3.12 2.29
CA ILE A 119 -15.12 -3.46 3.68
C ILE A 119 -16.06 -2.74 4.65
N THR A 120 -16.50 -1.52 4.32
CA THR A 120 -17.37 -0.72 5.18
C THR A 120 -18.87 -0.96 4.91
N GLY A 121 -19.21 -1.57 3.77
CA GLY A 121 -20.59 -1.73 3.33
C GLY A 121 -21.29 -0.39 3.04
N ARG A 122 -20.53 0.63 2.63
CA ARG A 122 -21.08 1.96 2.31
C ARG A 122 -21.10 2.19 0.81
N ASP A 123 -21.92 3.17 0.39
CA ASP A 123 -22.15 3.47 -1.02
C ASP A 123 -21.25 4.61 -1.54
N THR A 124 -20.69 5.43 -0.64
CA THR A 124 -19.83 6.57 -1.01
C THR A 124 -18.48 6.55 -0.27
N PRO A 125 -17.41 7.08 -0.89
CA PRO A 125 -16.10 7.17 -0.25
C PRO A 125 -16.12 8.01 1.05
N GLU A 126 -16.95 9.04 1.11
CA GLU A 126 -17.10 9.91 2.29
C GLU A 126 -17.74 9.16 3.46
N GLU A 127 -18.73 8.32 3.19
CA GLU A 127 -19.34 7.46 4.22
C GLU A 127 -18.36 6.37 4.66
N ALA A 128 -17.66 5.75 3.72
CA ALA A 128 -16.62 4.77 4.02
C ALA A 128 -15.51 5.39 4.90
N LEU A 129 -15.04 6.60 4.55
CA LEU A 129 -14.04 7.31 5.33
C LEU A 129 -14.48 7.55 6.79
N ARG A 130 -15.76 7.88 7.03
CA ARG A 130 -16.29 8.06 8.39
C ARG A 130 -16.31 6.76 9.19
N VAL A 131 -16.64 5.64 8.54
CA VAL A 131 -16.54 4.31 9.20
C VAL A 131 -15.08 3.99 9.52
N LEU A 132 -14.15 4.24 8.60
CA LEU A 132 -12.73 4.01 8.82
C LEU A 132 -12.17 4.89 9.94
N ALA A 133 -12.74 6.08 10.19
CA ALA A 133 -12.36 6.95 11.29
C ALA A 133 -12.69 6.39 12.69
N GLU A 134 -13.51 5.36 12.77
CA GLU A 134 -13.76 4.64 14.03
C GLU A 134 -12.60 3.68 14.40
N TYR A 135 -11.75 3.36 13.42
CA TYR A 135 -10.63 2.43 13.57
C TYR A 135 -9.26 3.11 13.47
N PHE A 136 -9.15 4.20 12.70
CA PHE A 136 -7.89 4.86 12.39
C PHE A 136 -7.94 6.34 12.75
N GLU A 137 -6.90 6.82 13.43
CA GLU A 137 -6.73 8.26 13.71
C GLU A 137 -6.61 9.07 12.41
N HIS A 138 -5.99 8.47 11.39
CA HIS A 138 -5.72 9.07 10.10
C HIS A 138 -6.34 8.25 8.95
N PRO A 139 -7.67 8.21 8.82
CA PRO A 139 -8.31 7.45 7.75
C PRO A 139 -8.08 8.09 6.38
N LEU A 140 -7.97 7.26 5.35
CA LEU A 140 -7.87 7.70 3.96
C LEU A 140 -8.61 6.74 3.02
N VAL A 141 -9.00 7.24 1.85
CA VAL A 141 -9.51 6.46 0.72
C VAL A 141 -8.88 6.96 -0.57
N LYS A 142 -8.20 6.09 -1.32
CA LYS A 142 -7.63 6.40 -2.63
C LYS A 142 -8.76 6.51 -3.67
N LEU A 143 -8.83 7.64 -4.40
CA LEU A 143 -9.86 7.95 -5.40
C LEU A 143 -9.32 7.92 -6.84
N ASP A 144 -8.40 7.01 -7.12
CA ASP A 144 -7.78 6.83 -8.43
C ASP A 144 -7.23 8.15 -9.02
N LYS A 145 -7.79 8.61 -10.13
CA LYS A 145 -7.36 9.85 -10.83
C LYS A 145 -7.67 11.13 -10.05
N ASP A 146 -8.58 11.10 -9.09
CA ASP A 146 -9.01 12.29 -8.37
C ASP A 146 -8.12 12.60 -7.15
N GLY A 147 -7.29 11.63 -6.73
CA GLY A 147 -6.37 11.78 -5.61
C GLY A 147 -6.75 10.93 -4.41
N CYS A 148 -6.75 11.51 -3.23
CA CYS A 148 -7.00 10.79 -1.99
C CYS A 148 -7.89 11.61 -1.06
N LEU A 149 -8.92 10.98 -0.49
CA LEU A 149 -9.78 11.55 0.52
C LEU A 149 -9.23 11.24 1.91
N ILE A 150 -9.08 12.25 2.75
CA ILE A 150 -8.67 12.11 4.16
C ILE A 150 -9.70 12.79 5.07
N LEU A 151 -9.63 12.51 6.36
CA LEU A 151 -10.39 13.24 7.36
C LEU A 151 -9.47 14.26 8.04
N GLU A 152 -9.80 15.54 7.96
CA GLU A 152 -9.11 16.62 8.65
C GLU A 152 -10.14 17.43 9.46
N ASP A 153 -9.89 17.60 10.76
CA ASP A 153 -10.82 18.26 11.68
C ASP A 153 -12.27 17.72 11.63
N GLY A 154 -12.40 16.40 11.45
CA GLY A 154 -13.69 15.71 11.36
C GLY A 154 -14.43 15.93 10.02
N ARG A 155 -13.79 16.53 9.02
CA ARG A 155 -14.36 16.78 7.70
C ARG A 155 -13.58 16.11 6.60
N PRO A 156 -14.25 15.49 5.61
CA PRO A 156 -13.58 14.99 4.42
C PRO A 156 -12.84 16.09 3.68
N ARG A 157 -11.57 15.87 3.39
CA ARG A 157 -10.72 16.74 2.57
C ARG A 157 -10.14 15.95 1.41
N LEU A 158 -10.31 16.46 0.20
CA LEU A 158 -9.69 15.88 -1.01
C LEU A 158 -8.30 16.45 -1.21
N LEU A 159 -7.30 15.60 -1.22
CA LEU A 159 -5.93 15.89 -1.67
C LEU A 159 -5.80 15.43 -3.12
N ARG A 160 -5.76 16.35 -4.05
CA ARG A 160 -5.79 16.07 -5.49
C ARG A 160 -4.49 15.48 -6.00
N ASN A 161 -4.59 14.72 -7.08
CA ASN A 161 -3.42 14.26 -7.83
C ASN A 161 -2.71 15.43 -8.53
N ILE A 162 -1.45 15.17 -8.90
CA ILE A 162 -0.63 16.13 -9.64
C ILE A 162 -1.15 16.23 -11.09
N PRO A 163 -1.56 17.42 -11.56
CA PRO A 163 -2.21 17.57 -12.86
C PRO A 163 -1.28 17.34 -14.06
N GLU A 164 0.03 17.36 -13.84
CA GLU A 164 1.04 17.13 -14.89
C GLU A 164 1.15 15.65 -15.30
N PHE A 165 0.65 14.73 -14.49
CA PHE A 165 0.81 13.31 -14.72
C PHE A 165 -0.35 12.75 -15.54
N THR A 166 -0.03 12.21 -16.73
CA THR A 166 -1.02 11.55 -17.60
C THR A 166 -0.86 10.05 -17.49
N CYS A 167 -1.94 9.38 -17.10
CA CYS A 167 -1.94 7.93 -16.94
C CYS A 167 -1.82 7.19 -18.28
N LYS A 168 -0.83 6.31 -18.38
CA LYS A 168 -0.64 5.33 -19.47
C LYS A 168 -0.95 3.93 -18.98
N ASP A 169 -0.48 3.57 -17.78
CA ASP A 169 -0.69 2.26 -17.16
C ASP A 169 -0.77 2.44 -15.64
N SER A 170 -1.89 2.04 -15.05
CA SER A 170 -2.11 2.15 -13.60
C SER A 170 -1.60 0.96 -12.78
N THR A 171 -0.87 0.03 -13.42
CA THR A 171 -0.28 -1.12 -12.72
C THR A 171 0.79 -0.66 -11.74
N GLY A 172 0.66 -1.06 -10.46
CA GLY A 172 1.59 -0.69 -9.39
C GLY A 172 1.40 0.72 -8.81
N ALA A 173 0.36 1.47 -9.24
CA ALA A 173 0.09 2.81 -8.69
C ALA A 173 -0.16 2.79 -7.18
N GLY A 174 -0.85 1.76 -6.67
CA GLY A 174 -1.08 1.56 -5.24
C GLY A 174 0.22 1.33 -4.47
N ASP A 175 1.09 0.45 -4.99
CA ASP A 175 2.40 0.18 -4.38
C ASP A 175 3.29 1.43 -4.37
N ALA A 176 3.28 2.19 -5.47
CA ALA A 176 4.01 3.45 -5.55
C ALA A 176 3.44 4.52 -4.61
N PHE A 177 2.09 4.61 -4.48
CA PHE A 177 1.45 5.47 -3.50
C PHE A 177 1.89 5.10 -2.08
N LEU A 178 1.84 3.81 -1.74
CA LEU A 178 2.26 3.31 -0.44
C LEU A 178 3.72 3.66 -0.14
N ALA A 179 4.62 3.54 -1.12
CA ALA A 179 6.02 3.92 -0.96
C ALA A 179 6.19 5.42 -0.61
N GLY A 180 5.45 6.31 -1.27
CA GLY A 180 5.45 7.74 -0.97
C GLY A 180 4.86 8.07 0.41
N LEU A 181 3.76 7.43 0.77
CA LEU A 181 3.17 7.54 2.11
C LEU A 181 4.17 7.11 3.19
N MET A 182 4.79 5.94 3.02
CA MET A 182 5.80 5.41 3.95
C MET A 182 7.02 6.33 4.05
N TYR A 183 7.47 6.94 2.95
CA TYR A 183 8.54 7.94 2.98
C TYR A 183 8.17 9.10 3.91
N GLY A 184 6.96 9.66 3.76
CA GLY A 184 6.49 10.75 4.61
C GLY A 184 6.40 10.36 6.09
N LEU A 185 5.81 9.21 6.40
CA LEU A 185 5.71 8.69 7.76
C LEU A 185 7.09 8.43 8.38
N TYR A 186 8.03 7.85 7.61
CA TYR A 186 9.39 7.58 8.08
C TYR A 186 10.13 8.85 8.49
N HIS A 187 9.92 9.94 7.77
CA HIS A 187 10.54 11.23 8.02
C HIS A 187 9.74 12.13 8.98
N GLY A 188 8.58 11.67 9.47
CA GLY A 188 7.76 12.40 10.45
C GLY A 188 7.03 13.63 9.87
N TYR A 189 6.69 13.60 8.59
CA TYR A 189 5.87 14.64 7.98
C TYR A 189 4.41 14.59 8.48
N PRO A 190 3.68 15.72 8.48
CA PRO A 190 2.25 15.73 8.73
C PRO A 190 1.50 14.77 7.79
N PHE A 191 0.43 14.14 8.26
CA PHE A 191 -0.27 13.08 7.50
C PHE A 191 -0.72 13.52 6.11
N ALA A 192 -1.25 14.76 5.97
CA ALA A 192 -1.63 15.29 4.66
C ALA A 192 -0.43 15.35 3.69
N ASP A 193 0.78 15.63 4.18
CA ASP A 193 1.98 15.62 3.36
C ASP A 193 2.41 14.18 3.01
N CYS A 194 2.26 13.24 3.93
CA CYS A 194 2.50 11.81 3.65
C CYS A 194 1.59 11.33 2.50
N VAL A 195 0.32 11.71 2.52
CA VAL A 195 -0.64 11.39 1.43
C VAL A 195 -0.26 12.11 0.13
N ARG A 196 0.21 13.37 0.18
CA ARG A 196 0.73 14.06 -1.02
C ARG A 196 1.92 13.35 -1.62
N PHE A 197 2.88 12.88 -0.81
CA PHE A 197 3.97 12.05 -1.31
C PHE A 197 3.45 10.79 -2.00
N GLY A 198 2.43 10.15 -1.44
CA GLY A 198 1.75 9.03 -2.08
C GLY A 198 1.12 9.41 -3.44
N ASN A 199 0.39 10.53 -3.51
CA ASN A 199 -0.20 11.03 -4.76
C ASN A 199 0.88 11.34 -5.82
N ILE A 200 2.04 11.89 -5.41
CA ILE A 200 3.15 12.18 -6.32
C ILE A 200 3.78 10.89 -6.85
N THR A 201 4.13 9.96 -5.98
CA THR A 201 4.78 8.70 -6.39
C THR A 201 3.85 7.81 -7.20
N GLY A 202 2.59 7.66 -6.75
CA GLY A 202 1.56 6.93 -7.50
C GLY A 202 1.23 7.57 -8.84
N GLY A 203 1.07 8.91 -8.87
CA GLY A 203 0.83 9.65 -10.10
C GLY A 203 1.99 9.59 -11.10
N LYS A 204 3.24 9.63 -10.63
CA LYS A 204 4.41 9.47 -11.50
C LYS A 204 4.50 8.05 -12.06
N SER A 205 4.28 7.03 -11.25
CA SER A 205 4.40 5.64 -11.69
C SER A 205 3.49 5.30 -12.86
N VAL A 206 2.29 5.90 -12.94
CA VAL A 206 1.33 5.64 -14.02
C VAL A 206 1.68 6.32 -15.36
N THR A 207 2.70 7.17 -15.42
CA THR A 207 3.12 7.86 -16.66
C THR A 207 3.92 6.96 -17.60
N GLY A 208 4.39 5.81 -17.14
CA GLY A 208 5.05 4.77 -17.91
C GLY A 208 4.18 3.54 -18.12
N VAL A 209 4.73 2.52 -18.77
CA VAL A 209 4.14 1.19 -18.89
C VAL A 209 4.89 0.22 -17.98
N GLY A 210 4.17 -0.46 -17.09
CA GLY A 210 4.74 -1.33 -16.05
C GLY A 210 5.09 -0.57 -14.77
N CYS A 211 5.11 -1.32 -13.64
CA CYS A 211 5.12 -0.75 -12.28
C CYS A 211 6.44 -0.09 -11.86
N LEU A 212 7.55 -0.26 -12.60
CA LEU A 212 8.88 0.21 -12.18
C LEU A 212 9.61 1.04 -13.25
N THR A 213 8.91 1.45 -14.31
CA THR A 213 9.51 2.19 -15.42
C THR A 213 9.63 3.69 -15.13
N GLU A 214 8.70 4.23 -14.37
CA GLU A 214 8.66 5.63 -13.98
C GLU A 214 8.62 5.77 -12.46
N TYR A 215 9.45 6.65 -11.93
CA TYR A 215 9.54 6.94 -10.50
C TYR A 215 10.08 8.36 -10.28
N VAL A 216 9.95 8.89 -9.09
CA VAL A 216 10.54 10.18 -8.69
C VAL A 216 11.80 9.96 -7.86
N GLN A 217 12.79 10.82 -8.04
CA GLN A 217 13.91 10.95 -7.12
C GLN A 217 13.47 11.81 -5.91
N GLU A 218 14.15 11.67 -4.78
CA GLU A 218 13.80 12.41 -3.55
C GLU A 218 13.75 13.92 -3.78
N SER A 219 14.71 14.49 -4.50
CA SER A 219 14.74 15.92 -4.81
C SER A 219 13.54 16.37 -5.64
N GLU A 220 13.10 15.56 -6.62
CA GLU A 220 11.91 15.81 -7.42
C GLU A 220 10.64 15.67 -6.56
N LEU A 221 10.58 14.65 -5.70
CA LEU A 221 9.48 14.43 -4.77
C LEU A 221 9.25 15.66 -3.86
N LEU A 222 10.30 16.17 -3.25
CA LEU A 222 10.24 17.34 -2.37
C LEU A 222 9.86 18.62 -3.14
N ALA A 223 10.40 18.80 -4.35
CA ALA A 223 10.07 19.94 -5.20
C ALA A 223 8.60 19.92 -5.64
N LEU A 224 8.06 18.77 -6.03
CA LEU A 224 6.67 18.60 -6.40
C LEU A 224 5.74 18.81 -5.21
N ARG A 225 6.09 18.28 -4.02
CA ARG A 225 5.33 18.52 -2.80
C ARG A 225 5.23 20.01 -2.49
N GLU A 226 6.31 20.79 -2.60
CA GLU A 226 6.29 22.23 -2.33
C GLU A 226 5.50 22.97 -3.41
N LYS A 227 5.67 22.62 -4.69
CA LYS A 227 4.94 23.22 -5.81
C LYS A 227 3.41 23.04 -5.69
N TYR A 228 2.97 21.91 -5.17
CA TYR A 228 1.57 21.50 -5.12
C TYR A 228 1.01 21.38 -3.69
N LYS A 229 1.59 22.07 -2.73
CA LYS A 229 1.20 21.99 -1.33
C LYS A 229 -0.26 22.38 -1.03
N ASP A 230 -0.87 23.16 -1.91
CA ASP A 230 -2.24 23.68 -1.76
C ASP A 230 -3.30 22.85 -2.55
N LEU A 231 -2.89 21.74 -3.22
CA LEU A 231 -3.80 20.85 -3.94
C LEU A 231 -4.52 19.84 -3.03
#